data_8f3c1e215407e2c1f2943be3f00ca38c
#
_entry.id   8f3c1e215407e2c1f2943be3f00ca38c
#
_cell.length_a   1.000
_cell.length_b   1.000
_cell.length_c   1.000
_cell.angle_alpha   90.00
_cell.angle_beta   90.00
_cell.angle_gamma   90.00
#
_symmetry.space_group_name_H-M   'P 1'
#
loop_
_entity.id
_entity.type
_entity.pdbx_description
1 polymer ?
#
loop_
_entity_poly.entity_id
_entity_poly.type
_entity_poly.pdbx_seq_one_letter_code
_entity_poly.pdbx_strand_id
1 'polypeptide(L)'
;MLIRLFPHICANILYFALLATISNGATIRETQGDLIAWVDTQKAIFETEAEWASEKIIVEDLINLLQTEKENLTIKIEKLETTANATDNLRTKLNADKESLLASTKKLKSVIPNLENQVKDLLGKLPNALLEEINPLILRLPEDSVSTRISLSERLLTVVGILNKIDKFNTGITLTSEIRSIGDKSLEVKTLYYGLAGAYFASESAGYSGVGTPGTEGWLWSEQPELSKKIINLIEVYEGTKEATFVELPVFAN
;
A
#
# COMPACT_ATOMS: atom_id res chain seq x y z
N MET A 1 31.99 -94.86 94.65
CA MET A 1 31.11 -94.25 93.56
C MET A 1 30.71 -92.84 93.98
N LEU A 2 31.64 -91.97 94.37
CA LEU A 2 31.33 -90.63 94.94
C LEU A 2 32.29 -89.52 94.44
N ILE A 3 33.13 -89.73 93.45
CA ILE A 3 34.17 -88.75 93.01
C ILE A 3 33.92 -88.08 91.63
N ARG A 4 32.78 -88.34 90.96
CA ARG A 4 32.50 -87.80 89.60
C ARG A 4 31.44 -86.66 89.54
N LEU A 5 30.89 -86.19 90.65
CA LEU A 5 29.89 -85.12 90.67
C LEU A 5 30.43 -83.72 90.98
N PHE A 6 31.67 -83.61 91.47
CA PHE A 6 32.24 -82.31 91.87
C PHE A 6 32.60 -81.33 90.71
N PRO A 7 33.04 -81.74 89.53
CA PRO A 7 33.43 -80.75 88.51
C PRO A 7 32.23 -80.01 87.88
N HIS A 8 31.04 -80.59 87.81
CA HIS A 8 29.86 -79.95 87.19
C HIS A 8 29.20 -78.90 88.11
N ILE A 9 29.30 -79.02 89.37
CA ILE A 9 28.77 -78.02 90.34
C ILE A 9 29.63 -76.77 90.34
N CYS A 10 30.98 -76.86 90.29
CA CYS A 10 31.89 -75.75 90.21
C CYS A 10 31.78 -75.01 88.87
N ALA A 11 31.57 -75.71 87.73
CA ALA A 11 31.41 -75.11 86.42
C ALA A 11 30.10 -74.32 86.32
N ASN A 12 28.99 -74.79 86.89
CA ASN A 12 27.70 -74.07 86.90
C ASN A 12 27.72 -72.85 87.85
N ILE A 13 28.42 -72.91 88.99
CA ILE A 13 28.60 -71.74 89.90
C ILE A 13 29.46 -70.65 89.22
N LEU A 14 30.51 -71.05 88.50
CA LEU A 14 31.33 -70.08 87.70
C LEU A 14 30.58 -69.45 86.56
N TYR A 15 29.71 -70.21 85.89
CA TYR A 15 28.83 -69.68 84.75
C TYR A 15 27.75 -68.74 85.28
N PHE A 16 27.19 -68.99 86.44
CA PHE A 16 26.21 -68.15 87.10
C PHE A 16 26.86 -66.87 87.69
N ALA A 17 28.13 -66.96 88.23
CA ALA A 17 28.89 -65.78 88.62
C ALA A 17 29.34 -64.89 87.45
N LEU A 18 29.62 -65.47 86.26
CA LEU A 18 29.98 -64.75 85.06
C LEU A 18 28.79 -64.04 84.48
N LEU A 19 27.57 -64.61 84.60
CA LEU A 19 26.32 -63.96 84.16
C LEU A 19 25.87 -62.82 85.09
N ALA A 20 26.27 -62.87 86.39
CA ALA A 20 25.92 -61.77 87.31
C ALA A 20 26.80 -60.51 87.16
N THR A 21 27.95 -60.60 86.46
CA THR A 21 28.80 -59.42 86.20
C THR A 21 28.44 -58.58 84.95
N ILE A 22 27.48 -59.04 84.17
CA ILE A 22 27.02 -58.28 83.00
C ILE A 22 25.84 -57.35 83.36
N SER A 23 25.31 -57.39 84.53
CA SER A 23 24.32 -56.44 85.01
C SER A 23 25.02 -55.25 85.68
N ASN A 24 25.86 -54.52 84.92
CA ASN A 24 26.14 -53.16 85.27
C ASN A 24 24.88 -52.40 84.97
N GLY A 25 23.98 -52.34 85.91
CA GLY A 25 22.80 -51.50 85.85
C GLY A 25 23.29 -50.06 85.75
N ALA A 26 23.16 -49.53 84.54
CA ALA A 26 23.23 -48.10 84.34
C ALA A 26 22.41 -47.44 85.45
N THR A 27 23.03 -46.59 86.23
CA THR A 27 22.32 -45.95 87.34
C THR A 27 21.10 -45.21 86.79
N ILE A 28 19.96 -45.27 87.50
CA ILE A 28 18.69 -44.63 87.07
C ILE A 28 18.95 -43.17 86.57
N ARG A 29 19.96 -42.53 87.12
CA ARG A 29 20.38 -41.17 86.79
C ARG A 29 21.09 -41.08 85.41
N GLU A 30 21.91 -42.10 85.04
CA GLU A 30 22.53 -42.16 83.71
C GLU A 30 21.49 -42.46 82.65
N THR A 31 20.57 -43.42 82.89
CA THR A 31 19.45 -43.71 81.95
C THR A 31 18.49 -42.53 81.78
N GLN A 32 18.27 -41.72 82.81
CA GLN A 32 17.53 -40.47 82.70
C GLN A 32 18.28 -39.43 81.84
N GLY A 33 19.60 -39.30 81.99
CA GLY A 33 20.44 -38.42 81.14
C GLY A 33 20.40 -38.81 79.69
N ASP A 34 20.55 -40.09 79.38
CA ASP A 34 20.46 -40.63 78.03
C ASP A 34 19.07 -40.44 77.39
N LEU A 35 17.98 -40.59 78.16
CA LEU A 35 16.64 -40.37 77.73
C LEU A 35 16.37 -38.89 77.35
N ILE A 36 16.88 -37.97 78.22
CA ILE A 36 16.77 -36.53 77.97
C ILE A 36 17.54 -36.16 76.69
N ALA A 37 18.77 -36.62 76.52
CA ALA A 37 19.61 -36.41 75.37
C ALA A 37 18.94 -36.97 74.07
N TRP A 38 18.31 -38.16 74.20
CA TRP A 38 17.54 -38.74 73.10
C TRP A 38 16.31 -37.88 72.70
N VAL A 39 15.54 -37.40 73.69
CA VAL A 39 14.39 -36.52 73.47
C VAL A 39 14.81 -35.20 72.82
N ASP A 40 15.91 -34.59 73.31
CA ASP A 40 16.45 -33.36 72.78
C ASP A 40 16.93 -33.55 71.31
N THR A 41 17.57 -34.70 71.04
CA THR A 41 17.98 -35.07 69.67
C THR A 41 16.77 -35.26 68.75
N GLN A 42 15.74 -35.99 69.23
CA GLN A 42 14.48 -36.15 68.43
C GLN A 42 13.79 -34.83 68.19
N LYS A 43 13.75 -33.92 69.17
CA LYS A 43 13.20 -32.60 69.01
C LYS A 43 13.96 -31.77 67.95
N ALA A 44 15.30 -31.80 68.02
CA ALA A 44 16.16 -31.14 67.06
C ALA A 44 15.94 -31.71 65.60
N ILE A 45 15.79 -33.06 65.50
CA ILE A 45 15.47 -33.69 64.22
C ILE A 45 14.10 -33.20 63.70
N PHE A 46 13.06 -33.20 64.54
CA PHE A 46 11.74 -32.72 64.14
C PHE A 46 11.73 -31.23 63.71
N GLU A 47 12.45 -30.40 64.49
CA GLU A 47 12.56 -28.96 64.13
C GLU A 47 13.29 -28.80 62.78
N THR A 48 14.40 -29.49 62.57
CA THR A 48 15.14 -29.46 61.29
C THR A 48 14.35 -30.02 60.14
N GLU A 49 13.61 -31.12 60.30
CA GLU A 49 12.74 -31.71 59.32
C GLU A 49 11.58 -30.74 58.92
N ALA A 50 10.97 -30.08 59.92
CA ALA A 50 9.91 -29.11 59.70
C ALA A 50 10.42 -27.86 58.97
N GLU A 51 11.60 -27.33 59.39
CA GLU A 51 12.25 -26.22 58.66
C GLU A 51 12.57 -26.59 57.19
N TRP A 52 13.19 -27.77 57.00
CA TRP A 52 13.55 -28.26 55.67
C TRP A 52 12.30 -28.48 54.79
N ALA A 53 11.22 -29.04 55.34
CA ALA A 53 9.96 -29.20 54.61
C ALA A 53 9.39 -27.85 54.18
N SER A 54 9.45 -26.84 55.04
CA SER A 54 9.00 -25.49 54.73
C SER A 54 9.87 -24.82 53.65
N GLU A 55 11.20 -24.90 53.82
CA GLU A 55 12.14 -24.36 52.79
C GLU A 55 11.99 -25.05 51.43
N LYS A 56 11.78 -26.37 51.45
CA LYS A 56 11.55 -27.13 50.22
C LYS A 56 10.33 -26.63 49.44
N ILE A 57 9.21 -26.38 50.13
CA ILE A 57 8.00 -25.84 49.52
C ILE A 57 8.27 -24.46 48.89
N ILE A 58 8.98 -23.59 49.62
CA ILE A 58 9.33 -22.24 49.13
C ILE A 58 10.23 -22.33 47.88
N VAL A 59 11.20 -23.24 47.87
CA VAL A 59 12.09 -23.43 46.72
C VAL A 59 11.34 -24.02 45.52
N GLU A 60 10.45 -24.99 45.74
CA GLU A 60 9.59 -25.56 44.69
C GLU A 60 8.67 -24.49 44.07
N ASP A 61 8.05 -23.65 44.89
CA ASP A 61 7.21 -22.53 44.41
C ASP A 61 8.04 -21.51 43.63
N LEU A 62 9.26 -21.19 44.08
CA LEU A 62 10.17 -20.31 43.39
C LEU A 62 10.60 -20.87 42.03
N ILE A 63 10.88 -22.17 41.96
CA ILE A 63 11.21 -22.86 40.70
C ILE A 63 10.02 -22.76 39.71
N ASN A 64 8.80 -23.03 40.17
CA ASN A 64 7.60 -22.94 39.37
C ASN A 64 7.35 -21.50 38.85
N LEU A 65 7.55 -20.51 39.72
CA LEU A 65 7.44 -19.09 39.34
C LEU A 65 8.48 -18.72 38.31
N LEU A 66 9.73 -19.09 38.48
CA LEU A 66 10.81 -18.82 37.53
C LEU A 66 10.61 -19.54 36.19
N GLN A 67 10.07 -20.75 36.18
CA GLN A 67 9.72 -21.47 34.97
C GLN A 67 8.62 -20.73 34.21
N THR A 68 7.57 -20.29 34.90
CA THR A 68 6.48 -19.50 34.31
C THR A 68 6.98 -18.16 33.73
N GLU A 69 7.84 -17.46 34.47
CA GLU A 69 8.44 -16.21 34.00
C GLU A 69 9.33 -16.42 32.76
N LYS A 70 10.12 -17.49 32.76
CA LYS A 70 10.94 -17.88 31.59
C LYS A 70 10.08 -18.15 30.38
N GLU A 71 8.96 -18.87 30.50
CA GLU A 71 8.03 -19.13 29.39
C GLU A 71 7.41 -17.84 28.88
N ASN A 72 6.95 -16.97 29.79
CA ASN A 72 6.39 -15.66 29.43
C ASN A 72 7.41 -14.77 28.69
N LEU A 73 8.65 -14.74 29.15
CA LEU A 73 9.73 -14.01 28.49
C LEU A 73 10.07 -14.59 27.12
N THR A 74 10.06 -15.91 26.97
CA THR A 74 10.30 -16.58 25.69
C THR A 74 9.22 -16.20 24.67
N ILE A 75 7.94 -16.23 25.07
CA ILE A 75 6.82 -15.82 24.23
C ILE A 75 6.93 -14.33 23.83
N LYS A 76 7.33 -13.47 24.79
CA LYS A 76 7.55 -12.05 24.47
C LYS A 76 8.68 -11.82 23.47
N ILE A 77 9.79 -12.53 23.62
CA ILE A 77 10.92 -12.46 22.69
C ILE A 77 10.48 -12.87 21.28
N GLU A 78 9.83 -14.03 21.15
CA GLU A 78 9.33 -14.52 19.86
C GLU A 78 8.36 -13.54 19.19
N LYS A 79 7.44 -12.96 19.97
CA LYS A 79 6.52 -11.92 19.48
C LYS A 79 7.25 -10.66 19.02
N LEU A 80 8.26 -10.22 19.75
CA LEU A 80 9.06 -9.05 19.38
C LEU A 80 9.90 -9.31 18.14
N GLU A 81 10.50 -10.49 17.99
CA GLU A 81 11.26 -10.88 16.81
C GLU A 81 10.37 -10.97 15.57
N THR A 82 9.19 -11.58 15.67
CA THR A 82 8.22 -11.63 14.56
C THR A 82 7.77 -10.24 14.15
N THR A 83 7.50 -9.36 15.11
CA THR A 83 7.10 -7.97 14.86
C THR A 83 8.25 -7.16 14.22
N ALA A 84 9.47 -7.32 14.71
CA ALA A 84 10.67 -6.68 14.16
C ALA A 84 10.90 -7.11 12.70
N ASN A 85 10.85 -8.40 12.41
CA ASN A 85 11.01 -8.94 11.07
C ASN A 85 9.90 -8.45 10.11
N ALA A 86 8.65 -8.40 10.56
CA ALA A 86 7.53 -7.85 9.78
C ALA A 86 7.74 -6.36 9.48
N THR A 87 8.22 -5.60 10.45
CA THR A 87 8.52 -4.16 10.31
C THR A 87 9.67 -3.92 9.33
N ASP A 88 10.74 -4.70 9.39
CA ASP A 88 11.88 -4.60 8.49
C ASP A 88 11.50 -4.97 7.05
N ASN A 89 10.69 -6.00 6.87
CA ASN A 89 10.13 -6.36 5.56
C ASN A 89 9.26 -5.24 4.98
N LEU A 90 8.39 -4.65 5.79
CA LEU A 90 7.57 -3.51 5.37
C LEU A 90 8.42 -2.29 5.00
N ARG A 91 9.43 -1.98 5.80
CA ARG A 91 10.38 -0.88 5.54
C ARG A 91 11.14 -1.08 4.23
N THR A 92 11.60 -2.30 3.97
CA THR A 92 12.30 -2.66 2.73
C THR A 92 11.39 -2.47 1.52
N LYS A 93 10.13 -2.95 1.61
CA LYS A 93 9.13 -2.77 0.56
C LYS A 93 8.82 -1.30 0.30
N LEU A 94 8.57 -0.52 1.37
CA LEU A 94 8.29 0.91 1.23
C LEU A 94 9.46 1.69 0.63
N ASN A 95 10.70 1.33 0.95
CA ASN A 95 11.87 1.95 0.33
C ASN A 95 11.97 1.62 -1.16
N ALA A 96 11.73 0.37 -1.56
CA ALA A 96 11.70 -0.03 -2.96
C ALA A 96 10.58 0.70 -3.75
N ASP A 97 9.38 0.78 -3.18
CA ASP A 97 8.26 1.52 -3.76
C ASP A 97 8.59 3.02 -3.92
N LYS A 98 9.21 3.63 -2.89
CA LYS A 98 9.68 5.02 -2.92
C LYS A 98 10.68 5.25 -4.04
N GLU A 99 11.70 4.40 -4.18
CA GLU A 99 12.69 4.50 -5.26
C GLU A 99 12.06 4.38 -6.64
N SER A 100 11.14 3.44 -6.82
CA SER A 100 10.38 3.26 -8.06
C SER A 100 9.55 4.51 -8.41
N LEU A 101 8.85 5.09 -7.43
CA LEU A 101 8.07 6.31 -7.60
C LEU A 101 8.97 7.52 -7.93
N LEU A 102 10.13 7.64 -7.27
CA LEU A 102 11.08 8.71 -7.57
C LEU A 102 11.65 8.58 -8.99
N ALA A 103 11.99 7.36 -9.42
CA ALA A 103 12.44 7.10 -10.78
C ALA A 103 11.37 7.43 -11.83
N SER A 104 10.12 7.04 -11.58
CA SER A 104 8.97 7.37 -12.44
C SER A 104 8.73 8.89 -12.51
N THR A 105 8.77 9.56 -11.36
CA THR A 105 8.65 11.03 -11.30
C THR A 105 9.76 11.73 -12.07
N LYS A 106 10.99 11.23 -11.98
CA LYS A 106 12.13 11.79 -12.74
C LYS A 106 11.92 11.64 -14.25
N LYS A 107 11.42 10.48 -14.71
CA LYS A 107 11.07 10.27 -16.11
C LYS A 107 9.98 11.22 -16.57
N LEU A 108 8.89 11.37 -15.80
CA LEU A 108 7.82 12.31 -16.12
C LEU A 108 8.31 13.76 -16.21
N LYS A 109 9.18 14.18 -15.27
CA LYS A 109 9.79 15.53 -15.31
C LYS A 109 10.56 15.81 -16.60
N SER A 110 11.14 14.81 -17.24
CA SER A 110 11.86 14.98 -18.51
C SER A 110 10.95 14.92 -19.74
N VAL A 111 9.83 14.20 -19.66
CA VAL A 111 8.92 13.97 -20.82
C VAL A 111 7.87 15.07 -20.93
N ILE A 112 7.30 15.53 -19.82
CA ILE A 112 6.18 16.50 -19.83
C ILE A 112 6.52 17.80 -20.56
N PRO A 113 7.68 18.44 -20.39
CA PRO A 113 8.01 19.65 -21.17
C PRO A 113 8.01 19.45 -22.67
N ASN A 114 8.46 18.29 -23.12
CA ASN A 114 8.44 17.96 -24.55
C ASN A 114 7.00 17.78 -25.06
N LEU A 115 6.15 17.07 -24.29
CA LEU A 115 4.72 16.94 -24.65
C LEU A 115 4.00 18.28 -24.69
N GLU A 116 4.27 19.18 -23.73
CA GLU A 116 3.70 20.53 -23.72
C GLU A 116 4.08 21.33 -24.98
N ASN A 117 5.35 21.24 -25.39
CA ASN A 117 5.79 21.89 -26.63
C ASN A 117 5.12 21.28 -27.87
N GLN A 118 5.05 19.96 -27.95
CA GLN A 118 4.33 19.28 -29.05
C GLN A 118 2.85 19.68 -29.09
N VAL A 119 2.19 19.80 -27.93
CA VAL A 119 0.81 20.28 -27.88
C VAL A 119 0.72 21.72 -28.34
N LYS A 120 1.62 22.62 -27.92
CA LYS A 120 1.65 24.02 -28.39
C LYS A 120 1.82 24.12 -29.91
N ASP A 121 2.70 23.30 -30.50
CA ASP A 121 2.89 23.22 -31.93
C ASP A 121 1.63 22.70 -32.68
N LEU A 122 0.90 21.75 -32.03
CA LEU A 122 -0.34 21.21 -32.57
C LEU A 122 -1.48 22.25 -32.57
N LEU A 123 -1.55 23.10 -31.52
CA LEU A 123 -2.60 24.12 -31.37
C LEU A 123 -2.69 25.02 -32.61
N GLY A 124 -1.57 25.37 -33.25
CA GLY A 124 -1.53 26.17 -34.45
C GLY A 124 -2.18 25.52 -35.68
N LYS A 125 -2.42 24.21 -35.64
CA LYS A 125 -3.02 23.44 -36.73
C LYS A 125 -4.51 23.11 -36.52
N LEU A 126 -5.04 23.43 -35.32
CA LEU A 126 -6.42 23.11 -34.98
C LEU A 126 -7.42 24.15 -35.53
N PRO A 127 -8.67 23.76 -35.81
CA PRO A 127 -9.71 24.70 -36.20
C PRO A 127 -10.13 25.59 -35.03
N ASN A 128 -10.59 26.81 -35.33
CA ASN A 128 -10.99 27.79 -34.32
C ASN A 128 -12.08 27.26 -33.38
N ALA A 129 -13.06 26.52 -33.91
CA ALA A 129 -14.09 25.92 -33.10
C ALA A 129 -13.56 25.03 -31.97
N LEU A 130 -12.52 24.23 -32.26
CA LEU A 130 -11.88 23.38 -31.24
C LEU A 130 -11.00 24.22 -30.30
N LEU A 131 -10.28 25.22 -30.83
CA LEU A 131 -9.46 26.13 -30.03
C LEU A 131 -10.30 26.87 -28.98
N GLU A 132 -11.50 27.33 -29.34
CA GLU A 132 -12.41 27.94 -28.35
C GLU A 132 -12.85 26.97 -27.25
N GLU A 133 -13.17 25.72 -27.61
CA GLU A 133 -13.56 24.69 -26.65
C GLU A 133 -12.42 24.32 -25.65
N ILE A 134 -11.18 24.28 -26.15
CA ILE A 134 -10.01 23.91 -25.33
C ILE A 134 -9.30 25.11 -24.69
N ASN A 135 -9.69 26.33 -24.99
CA ASN A 135 -9.07 27.57 -24.49
C ASN A 135 -8.89 27.57 -22.94
N PRO A 136 -9.87 27.14 -22.12
CA PRO A 136 -9.70 27.07 -20.67
C PRO A 136 -8.57 26.13 -20.22
N LEU A 137 -8.23 25.12 -21.03
CA LEU A 137 -7.12 24.22 -20.78
C LEU A 137 -5.80 24.80 -21.29
N ILE A 138 -5.82 25.49 -22.44
CA ILE A 138 -4.64 26.18 -22.98
C ILE A 138 -4.10 27.20 -21.98
N LEU A 139 -4.97 27.97 -21.33
CA LEU A 139 -4.60 28.96 -20.30
C LEU A 139 -3.94 28.36 -19.06
N ARG A 140 -4.07 27.05 -18.85
CA ARG A 140 -3.40 26.31 -17.75
C ARG A 140 -2.04 25.75 -18.16
N LEU A 141 -1.70 25.77 -19.44
CA LEU A 141 -0.36 25.36 -19.87
C LEU A 141 0.66 26.42 -19.41
N PRO A 142 1.81 25.99 -18.88
CA PRO A 142 2.86 26.90 -18.51
C PRO A 142 3.45 27.59 -19.76
N GLU A 143 3.71 28.89 -19.67
CA GLU A 143 4.45 29.61 -20.71
C GLU A 143 5.87 29.05 -20.84
N ASP A 144 6.55 28.90 -19.68
CA ASP A 144 7.85 28.25 -19.60
C ASP A 144 7.72 26.87 -18.89
N SER A 145 7.90 25.82 -19.68
CA SER A 145 7.82 24.42 -19.19
C SER A 145 8.94 24.04 -18.21
N VAL A 146 9.99 24.84 -18.10
CA VAL A 146 11.18 24.55 -17.26
C VAL A 146 11.06 25.21 -15.87
N SER A 147 10.64 26.48 -15.80
CA SER A 147 10.65 27.28 -14.57
C SER A 147 9.29 27.45 -13.90
N THR A 148 8.30 26.64 -14.29
CA THR A 148 6.93 26.72 -13.76
C THR A 148 6.81 26.20 -12.32
N ARG A 149 5.90 26.84 -11.53
CA ARG A 149 5.47 26.38 -10.21
C ARG A 149 4.28 25.43 -10.23
N ILE A 150 3.70 25.15 -11.40
CA ILE A 150 2.57 24.25 -11.57
C ILE A 150 3.02 22.82 -11.27
N SER A 151 2.20 22.07 -10.53
CA SER A 151 2.54 20.69 -10.16
C SER A 151 2.63 19.78 -11.39
N LEU A 152 3.50 18.78 -11.33
CA LEU A 152 3.69 17.82 -12.43
C LEU A 152 2.39 17.10 -12.81
N SER A 153 1.57 16.76 -11.81
CA SER A 153 0.28 16.10 -12.01
C SER A 153 -0.72 17.00 -12.74
N GLU A 154 -0.77 18.28 -12.37
CA GLU A 154 -1.67 19.25 -13.00
C GLU A 154 -1.28 19.51 -14.47
N ARG A 155 0.01 19.63 -14.73
CA ARG A 155 0.54 19.77 -16.11
C ARG A 155 0.18 18.56 -16.97
N LEU A 156 0.39 17.34 -16.44
CA LEU A 156 0.02 16.11 -17.14
C LEU A 156 -1.48 16.03 -17.40
N LEU A 157 -2.31 16.35 -16.41
CA LEU A 157 -3.78 16.36 -16.58
C LEU A 157 -4.22 17.38 -17.62
N THR A 158 -3.59 18.55 -17.68
CA THR A 158 -3.88 19.57 -18.70
C THR A 158 -3.54 19.08 -20.11
N VAL A 159 -2.35 18.51 -20.29
CA VAL A 159 -1.92 17.95 -21.60
C VAL A 159 -2.85 16.81 -22.02
N VAL A 160 -3.14 15.85 -21.13
CA VAL A 160 -4.06 14.74 -21.43
C VAL A 160 -5.48 15.25 -21.72
N GLY A 161 -5.95 16.26 -20.98
CA GLY A 161 -7.24 16.89 -21.21
C GLY A 161 -7.37 17.52 -22.60
N ILE A 162 -6.34 18.23 -23.04
CA ILE A 162 -6.27 18.82 -24.40
C ILE A 162 -6.28 17.71 -25.46
N LEU A 163 -5.42 16.69 -25.30
CA LEU A 163 -5.34 15.58 -26.27
C LEU A 163 -6.65 14.80 -26.36
N ASN A 164 -7.32 14.54 -25.25
CA ASN A 164 -8.62 13.87 -25.22
C ASN A 164 -9.71 14.70 -25.95
N LYS A 165 -9.68 16.03 -25.82
CA LYS A 165 -10.61 16.91 -26.55
C LYS A 165 -10.34 16.90 -28.05
N ILE A 166 -9.08 16.94 -28.44
CA ILE A 166 -8.64 16.81 -29.83
C ILE A 166 -9.09 15.45 -30.41
N ASP A 167 -8.87 14.36 -29.70
CA ASP A 167 -9.25 13.02 -30.14
C ASP A 167 -10.78 12.89 -30.27
N LYS A 168 -11.54 13.39 -29.30
CA LYS A 168 -13.00 13.41 -29.34
C LYS A 168 -13.51 14.19 -30.54
N PHE A 169 -12.91 15.35 -30.83
CA PHE A 169 -13.26 16.15 -31.99
C PHE A 169 -12.91 15.41 -33.27
N ASN A 170 -11.73 14.79 -33.34
CA ASN A 170 -11.26 14.07 -34.52
C ASN A 170 -12.09 12.81 -34.85
N THR A 171 -12.68 12.16 -33.87
CA THR A 171 -13.52 10.96 -34.05
C THR A 171 -15.00 11.27 -34.30
N GLY A 172 -15.40 12.53 -34.18
CA GLY A 172 -16.78 12.97 -34.29
C GLY A 172 -17.07 13.85 -35.48
N ILE A 173 -18.36 14.13 -35.68
CA ILE A 173 -18.85 15.19 -36.57
C ILE A 173 -19.31 16.32 -35.65
N THR A 174 -18.84 17.54 -35.91
CA THR A 174 -19.14 18.70 -35.07
C THR A 174 -19.71 19.83 -35.95
N LEU A 175 -20.90 20.28 -35.59
CA LEU A 175 -21.54 21.46 -36.23
C LEU A 175 -21.34 22.68 -35.32
N THR A 176 -20.84 23.76 -35.87
CA THR A 176 -20.66 25.05 -35.15
C THR A 176 -21.15 26.22 -36.04
N SER A 177 -21.62 27.28 -35.37
CA SER A 177 -21.84 28.58 -36.02
C SER A 177 -20.61 29.46 -35.80
N GLU A 178 -20.04 29.95 -36.89
CA GLU A 178 -18.83 30.78 -36.88
C GLU A 178 -19.08 32.08 -37.62
N ILE A 179 -18.43 33.16 -37.17
CA ILE A 179 -18.44 34.41 -37.90
C ILE A 179 -17.19 34.48 -38.77
N ARG A 180 -17.38 34.61 -40.09
CA ARG A 180 -16.26 34.76 -41.02
C ARG A 180 -16.29 36.12 -41.69
N SER A 181 -15.13 36.72 -41.80
CA SER A 181 -14.95 37.98 -42.51
C SER A 181 -14.70 37.70 -43.98
N ILE A 182 -15.57 38.25 -44.84
CA ILE A 182 -15.48 38.16 -46.30
C ILE A 182 -15.41 39.58 -46.85
N GLY A 183 -14.20 40.00 -47.23
CA GLY A 183 -13.93 41.41 -47.52
C GLY A 183 -14.28 42.29 -46.32
N ASP A 184 -15.14 43.30 -46.51
CA ASP A 184 -15.55 44.22 -45.42
C ASP A 184 -16.80 43.77 -44.65
N LYS A 185 -17.32 42.57 -44.91
CA LYS A 185 -18.54 42.05 -44.27
C LYS A 185 -18.23 40.85 -43.37
N SER A 186 -18.80 40.86 -42.20
CA SER A 186 -18.80 39.67 -41.31
C SER A 186 -20.09 38.89 -41.53
N LEU A 187 -19.97 37.62 -41.84
CA LEU A 187 -21.07 36.74 -42.16
C LEU A 187 -21.10 35.54 -41.24
N GLU A 188 -22.25 35.21 -40.69
CA GLU A 188 -22.46 33.99 -39.95
C GLU A 188 -22.57 32.80 -40.91
N VAL A 189 -21.75 31.77 -40.64
CA VAL A 189 -21.72 30.52 -41.39
C VAL A 189 -21.85 29.33 -40.44
N LYS A 190 -22.63 28.35 -40.86
CA LYS A 190 -22.64 27.05 -40.22
C LYS A 190 -21.52 26.19 -40.80
N THR A 191 -20.67 25.66 -39.96
CA THR A 191 -19.54 24.81 -40.37
C THR A 191 -19.67 23.41 -39.75
N LEU A 192 -19.70 22.41 -40.63
CA LEU A 192 -19.75 21.00 -40.24
C LEU A 192 -18.37 20.38 -40.41
N TYR A 193 -17.73 20.06 -39.28
CA TYR A 193 -16.42 19.44 -39.25
C TYR A 193 -16.51 17.90 -39.21
N TYR A 194 -15.76 17.25 -40.08
CA TYR A 194 -15.52 15.80 -40.06
C TYR A 194 -14.19 15.53 -39.38
N GLY A 195 -14.19 15.63 -38.04
CA GLY A 195 -12.98 15.59 -37.27
C GLY A 195 -11.97 16.65 -37.73
N LEU A 196 -10.71 16.24 -37.80
CA LEU A 196 -9.61 17.07 -38.31
C LEU A 196 -9.30 16.84 -39.79
N ALA A 197 -10.07 15.99 -40.49
CA ALA A 197 -9.84 15.69 -41.89
C ALA A 197 -10.33 16.82 -42.82
N GLY A 198 -11.40 17.50 -42.45
CA GLY A 198 -11.95 18.58 -43.25
C GLY A 198 -13.29 19.12 -42.74
N ALA A 199 -13.79 20.16 -43.36
CA ALA A 199 -15.05 20.77 -43.00
C ALA A 199 -15.78 21.33 -44.23
N TYR A 200 -17.11 21.38 -44.14
CA TYR A 200 -17.96 22.10 -45.09
C TYR A 200 -18.62 23.25 -44.35
N PHE A 201 -18.65 24.41 -45.00
CA PHE A 201 -19.31 25.59 -44.46
C PHE A 201 -20.32 26.19 -45.45
N ALA A 202 -21.41 26.72 -44.94
CA ALA A 202 -22.36 27.46 -45.71
C ALA A 202 -23.05 28.54 -44.89
N SER A 203 -23.37 29.67 -45.56
CA SER A 203 -24.26 30.70 -45.04
C SER A 203 -25.66 30.51 -45.60
N GLU A 204 -26.67 30.53 -44.73
CA GLU A 204 -28.08 30.40 -45.15
C GLU A 204 -28.55 31.58 -46.03
N SER A 205 -28.03 32.80 -45.79
CA SER A 205 -28.54 34.03 -46.34
C SER A 205 -27.77 34.58 -47.55
N ALA A 206 -26.49 34.19 -47.74
CA ALA A 206 -25.60 34.91 -48.68
C ALA A 206 -25.08 34.05 -49.84
N GLY A 207 -25.48 32.77 -49.95
CA GLY A 207 -24.93 31.86 -50.96
C GLY A 207 -23.43 31.61 -50.85
N TYR A 208 -22.84 31.95 -49.70
CA TYR A 208 -21.44 31.76 -49.39
C TYR A 208 -21.23 30.39 -48.82
N SER A 209 -20.40 29.61 -49.45
CA SER A 209 -20.14 28.23 -49.06
C SER A 209 -18.76 27.77 -49.52
N GLY A 210 -18.28 26.67 -48.95
CA GLY A 210 -17.01 26.11 -49.37
C GLY A 210 -16.53 24.98 -48.47
N VAL A 211 -15.25 24.69 -48.61
CA VAL A 211 -14.58 23.57 -48.00
C VAL A 211 -13.40 24.06 -47.18
N GLY A 212 -13.21 23.49 -45.99
CA GLY A 212 -12.05 23.69 -45.16
C GLY A 212 -11.19 22.44 -45.12
N THR A 213 -9.89 22.59 -45.26
CA THR A 213 -8.93 21.49 -45.16
C THR A 213 -7.79 21.89 -44.22
N PRO A 214 -7.19 20.92 -43.46
CA PRO A 214 -6.05 21.20 -42.62
C PRO A 214 -4.83 21.56 -43.47
N GLY A 215 -4.14 22.65 -43.12
CA GLY A 215 -2.87 23.05 -43.69
C GLY A 215 -1.70 22.98 -42.71
N THR A 216 -0.52 23.34 -43.19
CA THR A 216 0.72 23.32 -42.34
C THR A 216 0.71 24.40 -41.25
N GLU A 217 0.10 25.55 -41.54
CA GLU A 217 0.03 26.74 -40.68
C GLU A 217 -1.39 27.04 -40.16
N GLY A 218 -2.30 26.07 -40.23
CA GLY A 218 -3.70 26.24 -39.86
C GLY A 218 -4.65 25.77 -40.96
N TRP A 219 -5.93 26.05 -40.79
CA TRP A 219 -6.97 25.61 -41.73
C TRP A 219 -7.01 26.49 -42.97
N LEU A 220 -7.06 25.86 -44.16
CA LEU A 220 -7.19 26.49 -45.42
C LEU A 220 -8.66 26.44 -45.88
N TRP A 221 -9.23 27.55 -46.21
CA TRP A 221 -10.63 27.67 -46.62
C TRP A 221 -10.71 28.01 -48.09
N SER A 222 -11.47 27.21 -48.85
CA SER A 222 -11.72 27.39 -50.27
C SER A 222 -13.19 27.67 -50.49
N GLU A 223 -13.49 28.77 -51.15
CA GLU A 223 -14.86 29.13 -51.51
C GLU A 223 -15.32 28.28 -52.69
N GLN A 224 -16.51 27.69 -52.57
CA GLN A 224 -17.18 26.90 -53.63
C GLN A 224 -18.68 27.18 -53.57
N PRO A 225 -19.12 28.30 -54.14
CA PRO A 225 -20.54 28.73 -54.10
C PRO A 225 -21.51 27.74 -54.75
N GLU A 226 -21.05 26.97 -55.71
CA GLU A 226 -21.82 25.92 -56.38
C GLU A 226 -22.25 24.77 -55.44
N LEU A 227 -21.54 24.57 -54.34
CA LEU A 227 -21.88 23.57 -53.35
C LEU A 227 -22.88 24.03 -52.29
N SER A 228 -23.27 25.33 -52.31
CA SER A 228 -24.08 25.95 -51.26
C SER A 228 -25.34 25.13 -50.93
N LYS A 229 -26.14 24.80 -51.97
CA LYS A 229 -27.38 24.03 -51.76
C LYS A 229 -27.14 22.62 -51.21
N LYS A 230 -26.05 21.97 -51.62
CA LYS A 230 -25.67 20.63 -51.14
C LYS A 230 -25.23 20.68 -49.71
N ILE A 231 -24.39 21.66 -49.33
CA ILE A 231 -23.87 21.81 -47.96
C ILE A 231 -25.00 22.20 -47.01
N ILE A 232 -25.89 23.12 -47.38
CA ILE A 232 -27.07 23.47 -46.58
C ILE A 232 -27.93 22.23 -46.36
N ASN A 233 -28.22 21.46 -47.41
CA ASN A 233 -28.97 20.22 -47.28
C ASN A 233 -28.30 19.20 -46.31
N LEU A 234 -26.97 19.06 -46.36
CA LEU A 234 -26.23 18.22 -45.46
C LEU A 234 -26.36 18.69 -44.00
N ILE A 235 -26.27 20.00 -43.76
CA ILE A 235 -26.41 20.59 -42.42
C ILE A 235 -27.83 20.35 -41.89
N GLU A 236 -28.88 20.58 -42.73
CA GLU A 236 -30.27 20.34 -42.34
C GLU A 236 -30.56 18.87 -42.01
N VAL A 237 -29.97 17.92 -42.76
CA VAL A 237 -30.03 16.49 -42.46
C VAL A 237 -29.34 16.18 -41.13
N TYR A 238 -28.16 16.77 -40.87
CA TYR A 238 -27.42 16.59 -39.62
C TYR A 238 -28.17 17.16 -38.40
N GLU A 239 -28.83 18.33 -38.58
CA GLU A 239 -29.69 18.94 -37.55
C GLU A 239 -31.01 18.19 -37.34
N GLY A 240 -31.37 17.23 -38.23
CA GLY A 240 -32.62 16.47 -38.15
C GLY A 240 -33.83 17.27 -38.60
N THR A 241 -33.64 18.41 -39.29
CA THR A 241 -34.72 19.25 -39.83
C THR A 241 -35.20 18.76 -41.19
N LYS A 242 -34.46 17.83 -41.81
CA LYS A 242 -34.76 17.22 -43.10
C LYS A 242 -34.57 15.71 -43.07
N GLU A 243 -35.30 14.99 -43.92
CA GLU A 243 -35.12 13.54 -44.05
C GLU A 243 -33.73 13.18 -44.55
N ALA A 244 -33.19 12.05 -44.02
CA ALA A 244 -31.87 11.57 -44.38
C ALA A 244 -31.77 11.25 -45.88
N THR A 245 -30.92 11.97 -46.58
CA THR A 245 -30.63 11.80 -47.99
C THR A 245 -29.12 11.76 -48.24
N PHE A 246 -28.72 11.06 -49.31
CA PHE A 246 -27.31 11.08 -49.71
C PHE A 246 -26.98 12.42 -50.38
N VAL A 247 -25.90 13.05 -49.94
CA VAL A 247 -25.40 14.30 -50.52
C VAL A 247 -24.02 14.05 -51.10
N GLU A 248 -23.86 14.28 -52.38
CA GLU A 248 -22.55 14.18 -53.05
C GLU A 248 -21.75 15.47 -52.85
N LEU A 249 -20.65 15.38 -52.15
CA LEU A 249 -19.70 16.47 -51.88
C LEU A 249 -18.28 16.03 -52.25
N PRO A 250 -17.38 16.96 -52.57
CA PRO A 250 -15.98 16.64 -52.82
C PRO A 250 -15.32 16.06 -51.57
N VAL A 251 -14.52 15.02 -51.74
CA VAL A 251 -13.78 14.40 -50.65
C VAL A 251 -12.52 15.21 -50.35
N PHE A 252 -12.16 15.30 -49.08
CA PHE A 252 -10.88 15.90 -48.64
C PHE A 252 -9.76 14.98 -49.07
N ALA A 253 -9.19 15.22 -50.25
CA ALA A 253 -7.99 14.50 -50.69
C ALA A 253 -6.78 15.38 -50.40
N ASN A 254 -5.88 14.85 -49.51
CA ASN A 254 -4.54 15.39 -49.36
C ASN A 254 -3.59 14.67 -50.30
#